data_aeaf6b7ea37690719fd562d41d0a9049
#
_entry.id   aeaf6b7ea37690719fd562d41d0a9049
#
_cell.length_a   1.000
_cell.length_b   1.000
_cell.length_c   1.000
_cell.angle_alpha   90.00
_cell.angle_beta   90.00
_cell.angle_gamma   90.00
#
_symmetry.space_group_name_H-M   'P 1'
#
loop_
_entity.id
_entity.type
_entity.pdbx_description
1 polymer ?
#
loop_
_entity_poly.entity_id
_entity_poly.type
_entity_poly.pdbx_seq_one_letter_code
_entity_poly.pdbx_strand_id
1 'polypeptide(L)'
;MNETIQTQLNHRTIRAFKDQALTKEEVDLLVEVAQRTASSMYLQAYSIISVTDPELKKALAAVSGQPYVATSGHLFVFVVDQRRNTEIAKALGQEVGVQGSADRFVSGLTDAVIAAQNVVVAAESLGMGTVYLGSFFNDTAKIVELLNLPKYTYPAIGLAVGWPTQEPQLKPRLPKEVIHMENG
;
A
#
# COMPACT_ATOMS: atom_id res chain seq x y z
N MET A 1 8.77 11.15 24.60
CA MET A 1 8.57 10.69 23.20
C MET A 1 7.07 10.78 22.93
N ASN A 2 6.63 11.30 21.80
CA ASN A 2 5.21 11.39 21.49
C ASN A 2 4.66 10.06 20.97
N GLU A 3 3.33 9.94 20.92
CA GLU A 3 2.63 8.69 20.55
C GLU A 3 2.96 8.23 19.12
N THR A 4 3.08 9.16 18.16
CA THR A 4 3.42 8.83 16.77
C THR A 4 4.77 8.12 16.67
N ILE A 5 5.78 8.65 17.35
CA ILE A 5 7.13 8.05 17.38
C ILE A 5 7.08 6.69 18.07
N GLN A 6 6.32 6.55 19.15
CA GLN A 6 6.17 5.28 19.86
C GLN A 6 5.50 4.23 18.97
N THR A 7 4.45 4.58 18.24
CA THR A 7 3.78 3.70 17.26
C THR A 7 4.79 3.19 16.22
N GLN A 8 5.56 4.11 15.61
CA GLN A 8 6.55 3.74 14.59
C GLN A 8 7.67 2.85 15.13
N LEU A 9 8.17 3.11 16.33
CA LEU A 9 9.22 2.29 16.97
C LEU A 9 8.71 0.91 17.42
N ASN A 10 7.42 0.79 17.68
CA ASN A 10 6.77 -0.46 18.07
C ASN A 10 6.20 -1.26 16.90
N HIS A 11 6.42 -0.83 15.66
CA HIS A 11 5.92 -1.51 14.47
C HIS A 11 6.24 -3.00 14.47
N ARG A 12 5.21 -3.81 14.27
CA ARG A 12 5.28 -5.27 14.12
C ARG A 12 4.42 -5.73 12.95
N THR A 13 4.96 -6.57 12.11
CA THR A 13 4.20 -7.18 11.03
C THR A 13 3.22 -8.21 11.58
N ILE A 14 1.92 -8.01 11.38
CA ILE A 14 0.84 -8.88 11.84
C ILE A 14 0.33 -9.73 10.69
N ARG A 15 0.25 -11.06 10.91
CA ARG A 15 -0.20 -12.07 9.93
C ARG A 15 -1.34 -12.94 10.44
N ALA A 16 -1.90 -12.63 11.60
CA ALA A 16 -3.07 -13.28 12.15
C ALA A 16 -4.05 -12.23 12.63
N PHE A 17 -5.26 -12.28 12.11
CA PHE A 17 -6.30 -11.27 12.34
C PHE A 17 -7.55 -11.93 12.93
N LYS A 18 -8.34 -11.14 13.68
CA LYS A 18 -9.70 -11.51 14.06
C LYS A 18 -10.55 -11.62 12.79
N ASP A 19 -11.57 -12.47 12.84
CA ASP A 19 -12.61 -12.52 11.81
C ASP A 19 -13.55 -11.32 11.98
N GLN A 20 -13.03 -10.16 11.64
CA GLN A 20 -13.73 -8.89 11.79
C GLN A 20 -13.27 -7.97 10.64
N ALA A 21 -14.20 -7.62 9.77
CA ALA A 21 -13.96 -6.62 8.73
C ALA A 21 -13.79 -5.23 9.36
N LEU A 22 -13.03 -4.36 8.71
CA LEU A 22 -13.03 -2.95 9.02
C LEU A 22 -14.38 -2.33 8.64
N THR A 23 -14.86 -1.38 9.43
CA THR A 23 -16.04 -0.59 9.10
C THR A 23 -15.72 0.37 7.94
N LYS A 24 -16.79 0.89 7.33
CA LYS A 24 -16.63 1.88 6.25
C LYS A 24 -15.90 3.13 6.76
N GLU A 25 -16.22 3.58 7.95
CA GLU A 25 -15.64 4.76 8.59
C GLU A 25 -14.13 4.57 8.85
N GLU A 26 -13.73 3.38 9.29
CA GLU A 26 -12.31 3.03 9.47
C GLU A 26 -11.56 3.02 8.13
N VAL A 27 -12.14 2.43 7.09
CA VAL A 27 -11.56 2.42 5.75
C VAL A 27 -11.45 3.84 5.19
N ASP A 28 -12.51 4.64 5.28
CA ASP A 28 -12.54 6.02 4.80
C ASP A 28 -11.47 6.88 5.50
N LEU A 29 -11.33 6.74 6.81
CA LEU A 29 -10.29 7.44 7.59
C LEU A 29 -8.87 7.05 7.11
N LEU A 30 -8.61 5.76 6.91
CA LEU A 30 -7.30 5.29 6.44
C LEU A 30 -6.99 5.81 5.03
N VAL A 31 -8.00 5.86 4.15
CA VAL A 31 -7.85 6.44 2.80
C VAL A 31 -7.61 7.95 2.88
N GLU A 32 -8.32 8.67 3.74
CA GLU A 32 -8.08 10.11 3.93
C GLU A 32 -6.65 10.40 4.41
N VAL A 33 -6.14 9.60 5.35
CA VAL A 33 -4.74 9.71 5.81
C VAL A 33 -3.76 9.42 4.69
N ALA A 34 -4.02 8.40 3.85
CA ALA A 34 -3.21 8.12 2.67
C ALA A 34 -3.14 9.32 1.73
N GLN A 35 -4.27 10.01 1.50
CA GLN A 35 -4.33 11.19 0.63
C GLN A 35 -3.53 12.40 1.16
N ARG A 36 -3.19 12.43 2.45
CA ARG A 36 -2.37 13.49 3.06
C ARG A 36 -0.87 13.27 2.90
N THR A 37 -0.47 12.22 2.19
CA THR A 37 0.95 11.98 1.91
C THR A 37 1.53 13.01 0.94
N ALA A 38 2.86 13.17 0.97
CA ALA A 38 3.55 13.95 -0.04
C ALA A 38 3.42 13.28 -1.42
N SER A 39 3.48 14.08 -2.48
CA SER A 39 3.43 13.59 -3.86
C SER A 39 4.39 14.37 -4.74
N SER A 40 5.11 13.68 -5.61
CA SER A 40 6.03 14.29 -6.56
C SER A 40 5.27 15.23 -7.49
N MET A 41 5.69 16.50 -7.54
CA MET A 41 5.08 17.55 -8.38
C MET A 41 3.55 17.70 -8.16
N TYR A 42 3.06 17.25 -7.02
CA TYR A 42 1.61 17.21 -6.69
C TYR A 42 0.76 16.41 -7.70
N LEU A 43 1.37 15.45 -8.39
CA LEU A 43 0.69 14.63 -9.40
C LEU A 43 -0.25 13.59 -8.80
N GLN A 44 -0.01 13.18 -7.55
CA GLN A 44 -0.78 12.15 -6.85
C GLN A 44 -0.92 10.90 -7.73
N ALA A 45 0.22 10.43 -8.27
CA ALA A 45 0.29 9.42 -9.33
C ALA A 45 0.07 7.99 -8.78
N TYR A 46 -0.91 7.83 -7.90
CA TYR A 46 -1.32 6.55 -7.35
C TYR A 46 -2.83 6.45 -7.21
N SER A 47 -3.32 5.22 -7.15
CA SER A 47 -4.69 4.88 -6.78
C SER A 47 -4.70 3.81 -5.69
N ILE A 48 -5.75 3.76 -4.90
CA ILE A 48 -5.95 2.77 -3.84
C ILE A 48 -7.17 1.93 -4.21
N ILE A 49 -6.99 0.60 -4.28
CA ILE A 49 -8.07 -0.35 -4.50
C ILE A 49 -8.36 -1.05 -3.16
N SER A 50 -9.58 -0.91 -2.68
CA SER A 50 -10.12 -1.72 -1.59
C SER A 50 -10.67 -3.04 -2.17
N VAL A 51 -10.10 -4.16 -1.75
CA VAL A 51 -10.58 -5.49 -2.17
C VAL A 51 -11.53 -6.01 -1.10
N THR A 52 -12.82 -5.96 -1.39
CA THR A 52 -13.90 -6.40 -0.49
C THR A 52 -14.54 -7.72 -0.91
N ASP A 53 -14.41 -8.10 -2.20
CA ASP A 53 -14.91 -9.37 -2.71
C ASP A 53 -14.09 -10.53 -2.12
N PRO A 54 -14.73 -11.49 -1.40
CA PRO A 54 -14.04 -12.62 -0.79
C PRO A 54 -13.33 -13.53 -1.81
N GLU A 55 -13.90 -13.73 -2.99
CA GLU A 55 -13.29 -14.58 -4.00
C GLU A 55 -12.07 -13.92 -4.63
N LEU A 56 -12.12 -12.61 -4.85
CA LEU A 56 -10.96 -11.85 -5.30
C LEU A 56 -9.85 -11.85 -4.22
N LYS A 57 -10.20 -11.68 -2.93
CA LYS A 57 -9.22 -11.81 -1.83
C LYS A 57 -8.56 -13.18 -1.80
N LYS A 58 -9.31 -14.27 -2.00
CA LYS A 58 -8.76 -15.64 -2.08
C LYS A 58 -7.83 -15.79 -3.28
N ALA A 59 -8.20 -15.28 -4.45
CA ALA A 59 -7.36 -15.34 -5.63
C ALA A 59 -6.04 -14.58 -5.43
N LEU A 60 -6.08 -13.39 -4.83
CA LEU A 60 -4.89 -12.61 -4.49
C LEU A 60 -4.04 -13.29 -3.40
N ALA A 61 -4.68 -13.95 -2.42
CA ALA A 61 -4.00 -14.76 -1.41
C ALA A 61 -3.23 -15.92 -2.06
N ALA A 62 -3.81 -16.57 -3.06
CA ALA A 62 -3.16 -17.65 -3.81
C ALA A 62 -1.92 -17.17 -4.56
N VAL A 63 -2.00 -16.03 -5.27
CA VAL A 63 -0.84 -15.43 -5.96
C VAL A 63 0.26 -15.08 -4.96
N SER A 64 -0.10 -14.52 -3.83
CA SER A 64 0.86 -14.13 -2.79
C SER A 64 1.45 -15.31 -2.04
N GLY A 65 0.83 -16.49 -2.09
CA GLY A 65 1.17 -17.63 -1.24
C GLY A 65 0.95 -17.38 0.26
N GLN A 66 0.07 -16.44 0.62
CA GLN A 66 -0.15 -15.97 1.99
C GLN A 66 -1.64 -16.10 2.39
N PRO A 67 -2.03 -17.19 3.05
CA PRO A 67 -3.45 -17.46 3.37
C PRO A 67 -4.14 -16.36 4.18
N TYR A 68 -3.41 -15.67 5.05
CA TYR A 68 -3.95 -14.61 5.89
C TYR A 68 -4.45 -13.39 5.10
N VAL A 69 -4.09 -13.25 3.83
CA VAL A 69 -4.62 -12.20 2.94
C VAL A 69 -6.13 -12.35 2.77
N ALA A 70 -6.60 -13.59 2.61
CA ALA A 70 -8.03 -13.88 2.46
C ALA A 70 -8.85 -13.58 3.73
N THR A 71 -8.23 -13.68 4.91
CA THR A 71 -8.91 -13.51 6.22
C THR A 71 -8.61 -12.19 6.91
N SER A 72 -7.83 -11.31 6.29
CA SER A 72 -7.57 -9.96 6.83
C SER A 72 -8.86 -9.14 6.93
N GLY A 73 -8.95 -8.24 7.88
CA GLY A 73 -10.11 -7.35 8.05
C GLY A 73 -10.37 -6.48 6.82
N HIS A 74 -9.30 -6.02 6.17
CA HIS A 74 -9.35 -5.29 4.90
C HIS A 74 -8.09 -5.52 4.09
N LEU A 75 -8.20 -5.47 2.76
CA LEU A 75 -7.07 -5.54 1.84
C LEU A 75 -7.05 -4.31 0.95
N PHE A 76 -6.00 -3.51 1.09
CA PHE A 76 -5.68 -2.44 0.16
C PHE A 76 -4.65 -2.90 -0.87
N VAL A 77 -4.82 -2.47 -2.11
CA VAL A 77 -3.77 -2.55 -3.14
C VAL A 77 -3.46 -1.12 -3.60
N PHE A 78 -2.23 -0.70 -3.35
CA PHE A 78 -1.72 0.57 -3.83
C PHE A 78 -1.19 0.38 -5.24
N VAL A 79 -1.59 1.25 -6.14
CA VAL A 79 -1.34 1.14 -7.58
C VAL A 79 -0.65 2.40 -8.07
N VAL A 80 0.47 2.25 -8.79
CA VAL A 80 0.98 3.35 -9.64
C VAL A 80 -0.09 3.68 -10.66
N ASP A 81 -0.51 4.94 -10.73
CA ASP A 81 -1.56 5.37 -11.65
C ASP A 81 -1.14 6.61 -12.45
N GLN A 82 -0.50 6.37 -13.55
CA GLN A 82 -0.22 7.40 -14.57
C GLN A 82 -1.36 7.55 -15.58
N ARG A 83 -2.33 6.62 -15.59
CA ARG A 83 -3.46 6.68 -16.50
C ARG A 83 -4.36 7.88 -16.21
N ARG A 84 -4.74 8.10 -14.95
CA ARG A 84 -5.62 9.22 -14.59
C ARG A 84 -5.07 10.55 -15.10
N ASN A 85 -3.78 10.82 -14.86
CA ASN A 85 -3.13 12.04 -15.34
C ASN A 85 -3.03 12.08 -16.86
N THR A 86 -2.85 10.93 -17.52
CA THR A 86 -2.89 10.81 -18.98
C THR A 86 -4.26 11.19 -19.55
N GLU A 87 -5.34 10.68 -18.97
CA GLU A 87 -6.70 10.97 -19.44
C GLU A 87 -7.08 12.44 -19.18
N ILE A 88 -6.66 13.02 -18.06
CA ILE A 88 -6.85 14.46 -17.77
C ILE A 88 -6.11 15.30 -18.80
N ALA A 89 -4.85 15.01 -19.09
CA ALA A 89 -4.07 15.77 -20.08
C ALA A 89 -4.69 15.71 -21.48
N LYS A 90 -5.12 14.52 -21.92
CA LYS A 90 -5.84 14.34 -23.19
C LYS A 90 -7.14 15.17 -23.24
N ALA A 91 -7.92 15.15 -22.17
CA ALA A 91 -9.17 15.93 -22.08
C ALA A 91 -8.92 17.43 -22.19
N LEU A 92 -7.73 17.89 -21.77
CA LEU A 92 -7.26 19.28 -21.90
C LEU A 92 -6.54 19.56 -23.23
N GLY A 93 -6.54 18.64 -24.18
CA GLY A 93 -5.87 18.78 -25.48
C GLY A 93 -4.35 18.82 -25.42
N GLN A 94 -3.77 18.28 -24.33
CA GLN A 94 -2.30 18.22 -24.15
C GLN A 94 -1.72 16.93 -24.69
N GLU A 95 -0.52 17.02 -25.26
CA GLU A 95 0.24 15.83 -25.64
C GLU A 95 0.72 15.02 -24.41
N VAL A 96 0.65 13.70 -24.52
CA VAL A 96 1.02 12.76 -23.46
C VAL A 96 2.13 11.84 -23.98
N GLY A 97 3.38 12.24 -23.80
CA GLY A 97 4.54 11.47 -24.29
C GLY A 97 5.37 10.73 -23.25
N VAL A 98 5.27 11.13 -21.97
CA VAL A 98 6.23 10.70 -20.92
C VAL A 98 5.66 9.74 -19.88
N GLN A 99 4.35 9.42 -19.91
CA GLN A 99 3.66 8.65 -18.86
C GLN A 99 4.15 7.21 -18.71
N GLY A 100 4.70 6.64 -19.78
CA GLY A 100 5.32 5.30 -19.77
C GLY A 100 6.81 5.30 -19.46
N SER A 101 7.40 6.45 -19.10
CA SER A 101 8.83 6.51 -18.78
C SER A 101 9.15 5.92 -17.42
N ALA A 102 10.39 5.48 -17.24
CA ALA A 102 10.88 4.97 -15.95
C ALA A 102 10.78 6.05 -14.85
N ASP A 103 11.05 7.30 -15.17
CA ASP A 103 10.93 8.43 -14.24
C ASP A 103 9.51 8.58 -13.69
N ARG A 104 8.50 8.53 -14.56
CA ARG A 104 7.09 8.57 -14.14
C ARG A 104 6.66 7.34 -13.35
N PHE A 105 7.19 6.17 -13.70
CA PHE A 105 6.97 4.96 -12.93
C PHE A 105 7.55 5.08 -11.52
N VAL A 106 8.80 5.52 -11.39
CA VAL A 106 9.47 5.70 -10.08
C VAL A 106 8.73 6.73 -9.23
N SER A 107 8.34 7.88 -9.82
CA SER A 107 7.56 8.89 -9.10
C SER A 107 6.24 8.33 -8.57
N GLY A 108 5.47 7.61 -9.40
CA GLY A 108 4.21 7.00 -8.99
C GLY A 108 4.39 5.87 -7.96
N LEU A 109 5.47 5.09 -8.09
CA LEU A 109 5.81 4.04 -7.11
C LEU A 109 6.14 4.66 -5.75
N THR A 110 6.91 5.73 -5.73
CA THR A 110 7.23 6.47 -4.51
C THR A 110 5.95 7.01 -3.86
N ASP A 111 5.11 7.71 -4.62
CA ASP A 111 3.83 8.26 -4.13
C ASP A 111 2.97 7.14 -3.50
N ALA A 112 2.83 5.99 -4.19
CA ALA A 112 2.03 4.86 -3.72
C ALA A 112 2.56 4.27 -2.40
N VAL A 113 3.88 4.08 -2.28
CA VAL A 113 4.51 3.45 -1.11
C VAL A 113 4.47 4.37 0.11
N ILE A 114 4.73 5.67 -0.04
CA ILE A 114 4.62 6.59 1.09
C ILE A 114 3.17 6.79 1.55
N ALA A 115 2.19 6.75 0.63
CA ALA A 115 0.77 6.73 0.99
C ALA A 115 0.41 5.47 1.79
N ALA A 116 0.91 4.30 1.37
CA ALA A 116 0.73 3.06 2.11
C ALA A 116 1.35 3.12 3.52
N GLN A 117 2.53 3.74 3.67
CA GLN A 117 3.16 3.90 4.98
C GLN A 117 2.36 4.81 5.91
N ASN A 118 1.71 5.87 5.40
CA ASN A 118 0.79 6.67 6.19
C ASN A 118 -0.39 5.84 6.72
N VAL A 119 -0.95 4.96 5.89
CA VAL A 119 -2.00 4.01 6.33
C VAL A 119 -1.50 3.10 7.43
N VAL A 120 -0.28 2.56 7.32
CA VAL A 120 0.30 1.70 8.35
C VAL A 120 0.38 2.42 9.69
N VAL A 121 0.95 3.63 9.72
CA VAL A 121 1.08 4.40 10.97
C VAL A 121 -0.29 4.72 11.57
N ALA A 122 -1.26 5.12 10.74
CA ALA A 122 -2.61 5.41 11.21
C ALA A 122 -3.31 4.15 11.75
N ALA A 123 -3.27 3.04 11.02
CA ALA A 123 -3.89 1.78 11.45
C ALA A 123 -3.30 1.29 12.79
N GLU A 124 -1.97 1.32 12.92
CA GLU A 124 -1.29 0.89 14.14
C GLU A 124 -1.57 1.83 15.33
N SER A 125 -1.73 3.13 15.09
CA SER A 125 -2.13 4.08 16.14
C SER A 125 -3.55 3.83 16.66
N LEU A 126 -4.41 3.19 15.86
CA LEU A 126 -5.75 2.76 16.21
C LEU A 126 -5.79 1.36 16.84
N GLY A 127 -4.64 0.71 17.02
CA GLY A 127 -4.56 -0.66 17.56
C GLY A 127 -4.79 -1.77 16.53
N MET A 128 -4.87 -1.43 15.24
CA MET A 128 -4.92 -2.42 14.17
C MET A 128 -3.52 -2.98 13.91
N GLY A 129 -3.46 -4.16 13.28
CA GLY A 129 -2.24 -4.75 12.78
C GLY A 129 -2.15 -4.64 11.27
N THR A 130 -0.93 -4.60 10.75
CA THR A 130 -0.66 -4.42 9.32
C THR A 130 0.39 -5.39 8.81
N VAL A 131 0.33 -5.73 7.52
CA VAL A 131 1.39 -6.42 6.79
C VAL A 131 1.44 -6.00 5.34
N TYR A 132 2.62 -5.62 4.88
CA TYR A 132 2.89 -5.41 3.46
C TYR A 132 2.99 -6.73 2.70
N LEU A 133 2.47 -6.73 1.48
CA LEU A 133 2.42 -7.88 0.59
C LEU A 133 3.33 -7.66 -0.63
N GLY A 134 4.64 -7.70 -0.39
CA GLY A 134 5.62 -7.73 -1.49
C GLY A 134 5.52 -9.01 -2.34
N SER A 135 4.90 -10.06 -1.81
CA SER A 135 4.59 -11.29 -2.52
C SER A 135 3.62 -11.14 -3.72
N PHE A 136 2.99 -9.99 -3.90
CA PHE A 136 2.27 -9.66 -5.13
C PHE A 136 3.18 -9.60 -6.36
N PHE A 137 4.48 -9.40 -6.14
CA PHE A 137 5.49 -9.47 -7.21
C PHE A 137 5.84 -10.89 -7.65
N ASN A 138 5.35 -11.95 -6.96
CA ASN A 138 5.53 -13.33 -7.39
C ASN A 138 4.90 -13.59 -8.77
N ASP A 139 3.75 -12.96 -9.04
CA ASP A 139 3.10 -12.98 -10.36
C ASP A 139 2.33 -11.66 -10.57
N THR A 140 3.06 -10.63 -10.90
CA THR A 140 2.50 -9.28 -11.15
C THR A 140 1.50 -9.28 -12.31
N ALA A 141 1.71 -10.10 -13.33
CA ALA A 141 0.79 -10.19 -14.48
C ALA A 141 -0.57 -10.71 -14.01
N LYS A 142 -0.59 -11.71 -13.14
CA LYS A 142 -1.84 -12.23 -12.57
C LYS A 142 -2.53 -11.22 -11.66
N ILE A 143 -1.80 -10.41 -10.91
CA ILE A 143 -2.39 -9.31 -10.11
C ILE A 143 -3.04 -8.28 -11.03
N VAL A 144 -2.37 -7.90 -12.13
CA VAL A 144 -2.91 -6.97 -13.15
C VAL A 144 -4.21 -7.52 -13.74
N GLU A 145 -4.23 -8.81 -14.09
CA GLU A 145 -5.42 -9.48 -14.60
C GLU A 145 -6.57 -9.48 -13.58
N LEU A 146 -6.31 -9.95 -12.36
CA LEU A 146 -7.32 -10.08 -11.30
C LEU A 146 -7.95 -8.74 -10.92
N LEU A 147 -7.16 -7.68 -10.91
CA LEU A 147 -7.63 -6.32 -10.59
C LEU A 147 -8.08 -5.54 -11.82
N ASN A 148 -8.03 -6.16 -13.01
CA ASN A 148 -8.36 -5.51 -14.28
C ASN A 148 -7.67 -4.15 -14.46
N LEU A 149 -6.37 -4.11 -14.16
CA LEU A 149 -5.58 -2.88 -14.19
C LEU A 149 -5.34 -2.42 -15.64
N PRO A 150 -5.70 -1.17 -15.97
CA PRO A 150 -5.52 -0.65 -17.32
C PRO A 150 -4.07 -0.27 -17.62
N LYS A 151 -3.79 0.04 -18.90
CA LYS A 151 -2.49 0.57 -19.33
C LYS A 151 -2.09 1.82 -18.52
N TYR A 152 -0.80 1.95 -18.24
CA TYR A 152 -0.20 3.00 -17.40
C TYR A 152 -0.55 2.91 -15.90
N THR A 153 -0.95 1.73 -15.44
CA THR A 153 -1.06 1.38 -14.03
C THR A 153 -0.19 0.17 -13.70
N TYR A 154 0.20 0.04 -12.42
CA TYR A 154 1.02 -1.06 -11.94
C TYR A 154 0.75 -1.31 -10.45
N PRO A 155 0.59 -2.56 -9.99
CA PRO A 155 0.39 -2.85 -8.57
C PRO A 155 1.68 -2.57 -7.80
N ALA A 156 1.72 -1.45 -7.06
CA ALA A 156 2.91 -1.05 -6.31
C ALA A 156 3.14 -1.94 -5.09
N ILE A 157 2.12 -2.14 -4.26
CA ILE A 157 2.19 -3.00 -3.09
C ILE A 157 0.79 -3.32 -2.55
N GLY A 158 0.62 -4.52 -1.99
CA GLY A 158 -0.56 -4.84 -1.19
C GLY A 158 -0.33 -4.51 0.29
N LEU A 159 -1.41 -4.21 1.01
CA LEU A 159 -1.41 -3.97 2.45
C LEU A 159 -2.65 -4.62 3.06
N ALA A 160 -2.43 -5.68 3.85
CA ALA A 160 -3.49 -6.27 4.65
C ALA A 160 -3.55 -5.57 6.01
N VAL A 161 -4.76 -5.21 6.44
CA VAL A 161 -5.04 -4.51 7.69
C VAL A 161 -6.14 -5.28 8.45
N GLY A 162 -6.08 -5.29 9.77
CA GLY A 162 -7.12 -5.91 10.59
C GLY A 162 -6.81 -5.90 12.08
N TRP A 163 -7.73 -6.39 12.88
CA TRP A 163 -7.56 -6.47 14.32
C TRP A 163 -6.67 -7.68 14.66
N PRO A 164 -5.52 -7.48 15.34
CA PRO A 164 -4.54 -8.55 15.54
C PRO A 164 -5.05 -9.62 16.53
N THR A 165 -4.69 -10.89 16.29
CA THR A 165 -4.82 -12.00 17.25
C THR A 165 -3.47 -12.51 17.73
N GLN A 166 -2.39 -11.84 17.37
CA GLN A 166 -1.03 -12.20 17.75
C GLN A 166 -0.26 -10.96 18.21
N GLU A 167 0.72 -11.17 19.07
CA GLU A 167 1.67 -10.16 19.50
C GLU A 167 3.10 -10.69 19.24
N PRO A 168 3.62 -10.55 18.01
CA PRO A 168 4.94 -11.03 17.68
C PRO A 168 6.03 -10.20 18.37
N GLN A 169 7.20 -10.80 18.53
CA GLN A 169 8.36 -10.11 19.06
C GLN A 169 8.74 -8.89 18.20
N LEU A 170 9.18 -7.83 18.86
CA LEU A 170 9.84 -6.73 18.18
C LEU A 170 11.17 -7.23 17.57
N LYS A 171 11.23 -7.24 16.24
CA LYS A 171 12.43 -7.72 15.54
C LYS A 171 13.57 -6.72 15.65
N PRO A 172 14.82 -7.20 15.80
CA PRO A 172 15.98 -6.33 15.77
C PRO A 172 16.09 -5.61 14.43
N ARG A 173 16.75 -4.50 14.44
CA ARG A 173 17.16 -3.75 13.24
C ARG A 173 18.67 -3.77 13.11
N LEU A 174 19.17 -3.53 11.93
CA LEU A 174 20.59 -3.32 11.71
C LEU A 174 21.09 -2.16 12.59
N PRO A 175 22.35 -2.20 13.05
CA PRO A 175 22.97 -1.05 13.70
C PRO A 175 22.87 0.21 12.84
N LYS A 176 22.72 1.36 13.48
CA LYS A 176 22.54 2.63 12.74
C LYS A 176 23.71 2.92 11.79
N GLU A 177 24.91 2.58 12.20
CA GLU A 177 26.16 2.78 11.47
C GLU A 177 26.20 2.01 10.14
N VAL A 178 25.35 0.99 9.99
CA VAL A 178 25.26 0.18 8.75
C VAL A 178 24.33 0.83 7.71
N ILE A 179 23.34 1.60 8.17
CA ILE A 179 22.30 2.16 7.29
C ILE A 179 22.31 3.69 7.22
N HIS A 180 23.06 4.35 8.09
CA HIS A 180 23.17 5.80 8.14
C HIS A 180 24.62 6.22 7.96
N MET A 181 24.88 6.94 6.90
CA MET A 181 26.19 7.45 6.53
C MET A 181 26.12 8.97 6.44
N GLU A 182 27.16 9.63 6.89
CA GLU A 182 27.29 11.08 6.79
C GLU A 182 28.25 11.41 5.63
N ASN A 183 27.73 12.14 4.63
CA ASN A 183 28.46 12.58 3.45
C ASN A 183 28.99 11.45 2.51
N GLY A 184 28.41 10.26 2.56
CA GLY A 184 28.77 9.14 1.69
C GLY A 184 29.53 8.03 2.35
#